data_f52763a72e76b375c2875e9c421ab837
#
_entry.id   f52763a72e76b375c2875e9c421ab837
#
_cell.length_a   1.000
_cell.length_b   1.000
_cell.length_c   1.000
_cell.angle_alpha   90.00
_cell.angle_beta   90.00
_cell.angle_gamma   90.00
#
_symmetry.space_group_name_H-M   'P 1'
#
loop_
_entity.id
_entity.type
_entity.pdbx_description
1 polymer ?
#
loop_
_entity_poly.entity_id
_entity_poly.type
_entity_poly.pdbx_seq_one_letter_code
_entity_poly.pdbx_strand_id
1 'polypeptide(L)'
;MPQPKTTLQALLFDVDGTLADTERDGHRPAFNQAFADAGLDWHWDAALYGKLLAVTGGKERMKYYIDRFRPDYRKPDNFDELVAGLHQAKTRHYSALAAKGGIPMRPGVRRLLAEARAAGLR
;
A
#
# COMPACT_ATOMS: atom_id res chain seq x y z
N MET A 1 16.70 19.01 -40.77
CA MET A 1 16.49 17.58 -40.93
C MET A 1 15.39 17.09 -39.99
N PRO A 2 14.38 16.50 -40.60
CA PRO A 2 13.27 16.08 -39.74
C PRO A 2 13.73 14.98 -38.79
N GLN A 3 13.34 15.10 -37.54
CA GLN A 3 13.56 14.05 -36.56
C GLN A 3 12.76 12.81 -36.94
N PRO A 4 13.31 11.60 -36.78
CA PRO A 4 12.50 10.42 -37.00
C PRO A 4 11.33 10.44 -36.03
N LYS A 5 10.14 10.27 -36.55
CA LYS A 5 8.94 10.20 -35.73
C LYS A 5 8.98 8.89 -34.96
N THR A 6 9.23 8.98 -33.66
CA THR A 6 9.07 7.84 -32.78
C THR A 6 7.59 7.67 -32.46
N THR A 7 7.01 6.56 -32.87
CA THR A 7 5.66 6.21 -32.51
C THR A 7 5.69 5.57 -31.13
N LEU A 8 4.84 6.06 -30.23
CA LEU A 8 4.67 5.47 -28.92
C LEU A 8 4.17 4.02 -29.09
N GLN A 9 4.92 3.05 -28.55
CA GLN A 9 4.61 1.64 -28.73
C GLN A 9 4.17 0.96 -27.43
N ALA A 10 4.50 1.54 -26.27
CA ALA A 10 4.18 0.96 -24.98
C ALA A 10 4.03 2.05 -23.93
N LEU A 11 3.24 1.75 -22.93
CA LEU A 11 3.11 2.56 -21.71
C LEU A 11 3.57 1.69 -20.54
N LEU A 12 4.47 2.25 -19.73
CA LEU A 12 4.94 1.60 -18.51
C LEU A 12 4.35 2.34 -17.33
N PHE A 13 3.60 1.60 -16.47
CA PHE A 13 2.94 2.19 -15.32
C PHE A 13 3.55 1.67 -14.03
N ASP A 14 3.79 2.57 -13.09
CA ASP A 14 3.93 2.21 -11.70
C ASP A 14 2.55 1.82 -11.17
N VAL A 15 2.46 0.75 -10.39
CA VAL A 15 1.18 0.25 -9.89
C VAL A 15 0.78 0.99 -8.61
N ASP A 16 1.71 1.09 -7.66
CA ASP A 16 1.43 1.65 -6.35
C ASP A 16 1.22 3.17 -6.43
N GLY A 17 0.02 3.60 -6.09
CA GLY A 17 -0.34 5.02 -6.12
C GLY A 17 -0.58 5.59 -7.50
N THR A 18 -0.32 4.85 -8.58
CA THR A 18 -0.53 5.27 -9.96
C THR A 18 -1.76 4.60 -10.57
N LEU A 19 -1.75 3.27 -10.70
CA LEU A 19 -2.90 2.51 -11.22
C LEU A 19 -3.92 2.22 -10.14
N ALA A 20 -3.47 2.05 -8.90
CA ALA A 20 -4.33 1.77 -7.76
C ALA A 20 -3.80 2.47 -6.52
N ASP A 21 -4.68 2.88 -5.62
CA ASP A 21 -4.32 3.43 -4.32
C ASP A 21 -4.00 2.29 -3.35
N THR A 22 -2.90 1.57 -3.62
CA THR A 22 -2.51 0.39 -2.85
C THR A 22 -2.17 0.73 -1.40
N GLU A 23 -1.65 1.94 -1.14
CA GLU A 23 -1.38 2.38 0.22
C GLU A 23 -2.66 2.60 1.01
N ARG A 24 -3.59 3.41 0.51
CA ARG A 24 -4.83 3.72 1.20
C ARG A 24 -5.80 2.55 1.22
N ASP A 25 -6.00 1.89 0.07
CA ASP A 25 -7.06 0.91 -0.14
C ASP A 25 -6.59 -0.53 0.04
N GLY A 26 -5.29 -0.75 0.15
CA GLY A 26 -4.69 -2.07 0.27
C GLY A 26 -3.85 -2.23 1.53
N HIS A 27 -2.72 -1.55 1.60
CA HIS A 27 -1.78 -1.73 2.73
C HIS A 27 -2.38 -1.27 4.05
N ARG A 28 -3.01 -0.10 4.08
CA ARG A 28 -3.61 0.43 5.31
C ARG A 28 -4.66 -0.50 5.92
N PRO A 29 -5.69 -0.95 5.17
CA PRO A 29 -6.67 -1.89 5.73
C PRO A 29 -6.04 -3.21 6.17
N ALA A 30 -5.02 -3.68 5.46
CA ALA A 30 -4.31 -4.91 5.81
C ALA A 30 -3.57 -4.78 7.14
N PHE A 31 -2.93 -3.63 7.40
CA PHE A 31 -2.33 -3.35 8.71
C PHE A 31 -3.40 -3.35 9.81
N ASN A 32 -4.51 -2.65 9.59
CA ASN A 32 -5.59 -2.56 10.58
C ASN A 32 -6.16 -3.94 10.90
N GLN A 33 -6.31 -4.80 9.90
CA GLN A 33 -6.79 -6.15 10.11
C GLN A 33 -5.78 -6.97 10.94
N ALA A 34 -4.50 -6.84 10.67
CA ALA A 34 -3.46 -7.50 11.44
C ALA A 34 -3.49 -7.05 12.91
N PHE A 35 -3.67 -5.76 13.16
CA PHE A 35 -3.77 -5.24 14.52
C PHE A 35 -5.00 -5.79 15.24
N ALA A 36 -6.15 -5.82 14.57
CA ALA A 36 -7.39 -6.36 15.14
C ALA A 36 -7.26 -7.85 15.46
N ASP A 37 -6.65 -8.64 14.57
CA ASP A 37 -6.45 -10.06 14.77
C ASP A 37 -5.56 -10.34 15.98
N ALA A 38 -4.61 -9.46 16.26
CA ALA A 38 -3.72 -9.56 17.41
C ALA A 38 -4.33 -9.00 18.71
N GLY A 39 -5.56 -8.48 18.65
CA GLY A 39 -6.24 -7.90 19.81
C GLY A 39 -5.69 -6.54 20.22
N LEU A 40 -5.02 -5.84 19.31
CA LEU A 40 -4.46 -4.52 19.58
C LEU A 40 -5.51 -3.44 19.28
N ASP A 41 -5.43 -2.33 20.01
CA ASP A 41 -6.30 -1.16 19.80
C ASP A 41 -5.72 -0.19 18.77
N TRP A 42 -4.69 -0.60 18.04
CA TRP A 42 -4.09 0.23 17.01
C TRP A 42 -5.01 0.32 15.81
N HIS A 43 -5.22 1.53 15.33
CA HIS A 43 -6.01 1.77 14.13
C HIS A 43 -5.42 2.94 13.36
N TRP A 44 -5.15 2.72 12.10
CA TRP A 44 -4.61 3.74 11.20
C TRP A 44 -5.69 4.20 10.22
N ASP A 45 -6.17 5.43 10.40
CA ASP A 45 -7.03 6.04 9.38
C ASP A 45 -6.17 6.56 8.21
N ALA A 46 -6.83 7.02 7.15
CA ALA A 46 -6.13 7.47 5.96
C ALA A 46 -5.21 8.67 6.23
N ALA A 47 -5.65 9.60 7.08
CA ALA A 47 -4.87 10.80 7.40
C ALA A 47 -3.62 10.44 8.20
N LEU A 48 -3.75 9.59 9.22
CA LEU A 48 -2.61 9.12 10.01
C LEU A 48 -1.65 8.31 9.14
N TYR A 49 -2.17 7.39 8.34
CA TYR A 49 -1.35 6.57 7.46
C TYR A 49 -0.53 7.41 6.49
N GLY A 50 -1.12 8.50 5.97
CA GLY A 50 -0.39 9.44 5.13
C GLY A 50 0.85 10.01 5.81
N LYS A 51 0.75 10.32 7.11
CA LYS A 51 1.91 10.77 7.89
C LYS A 51 2.93 9.66 8.10
N LEU A 52 2.47 8.44 8.29
CA LEU A 52 3.35 7.28 8.52
C LEU A 52 4.10 6.86 7.26
N LEU A 53 3.63 7.23 6.08
CA LEU A 53 4.30 6.92 4.81
C LEU A 53 5.65 7.60 4.66
N ALA A 54 5.99 8.58 5.50
CA ALA A 54 7.32 9.16 5.54
C ALA A 54 8.38 8.13 5.95
N VAL A 55 7.98 7.06 6.62
CA VAL A 55 8.87 5.96 7.02
C VAL A 55 8.74 4.81 6.04
N THR A 56 9.85 4.41 5.43
CA THR A 56 9.89 3.28 4.50
C THR A 56 9.97 1.96 5.27
N GLY A 57 9.18 0.99 4.81
CA GLY A 57 9.17 -0.34 5.42
C GLY A 57 8.06 -0.50 6.47
N GLY A 58 7.32 -1.62 6.38
CA GLY A 58 6.16 -1.84 7.24
C GLY A 58 6.51 -2.03 8.70
N LYS A 59 7.60 -2.74 8.98
CA LYS A 59 8.05 -2.96 10.36
C LYS A 59 8.52 -1.66 10.99
N GLU A 60 9.30 -0.89 10.26
CA GLU A 60 9.83 0.40 10.70
C GLU A 60 8.68 1.39 10.91
N ARG A 61 7.67 1.33 10.07
CA ARG A 61 6.47 2.18 10.18
C ARG A 61 5.70 1.89 11.46
N MET A 62 5.54 0.62 11.81
CA MET A 62 4.87 0.24 13.07
C MET A 62 5.65 0.74 14.29
N LYS A 63 6.98 0.60 14.28
CA LYS A 63 7.83 1.09 15.37
C LYS A 63 7.75 2.60 15.48
N TYR A 64 7.81 3.31 14.35
CA TYR A 64 7.66 4.76 14.31
C TYR A 64 6.31 5.20 14.87
N TYR A 65 5.23 4.51 14.50
CA TYR A 65 3.90 4.79 15.02
C TYR A 65 3.86 4.72 16.55
N ILE A 66 4.42 3.67 17.12
CA ILE A 66 4.45 3.50 18.57
C ILE A 66 5.26 4.61 19.23
N ASP A 67 6.45 4.90 18.72
CA ASP A 67 7.35 5.90 19.33
C ASP A 67 6.78 7.32 19.23
N ARG A 68 6.09 7.64 18.14
CA ARG A 68 5.62 9.01 17.85
C ARG A 68 4.20 9.26 18.33
N PHE A 69 3.32 8.29 18.19
CA PHE A 69 1.88 8.46 18.40
C PHE A 69 1.33 7.71 19.60
N ARG A 70 2.07 6.73 20.10
CA ARG A 70 1.68 5.92 21.26
C ARG A 70 2.85 5.83 22.27
N PRO A 71 3.36 6.98 22.74
CA PRO A 71 4.53 6.97 23.64
C PRO A 71 4.30 6.24 24.95
N ASP A 72 3.03 6.17 25.41
CA ASP A 72 2.67 5.47 26.64
C ASP A 72 2.52 3.96 26.48
N TYR A 73 2.64 3.45 25.25
CA TYR A 73 2.52 2.02 25.00
C TYR A 73 3.74 1.28 25.61
N ARG A 74 3.43 0.28 26.41
CA ARG A 74 4.48 -0.56 27.00
C ARG A 74 4.84 -1.67 26.03
N LYS A 75 6.04 -1.58 25.46
CA LYS A 75 6.55 -2.59 24.55
C LYS A 75 6.81 -3.87 25.32
N PRO A 76 6.28 -5.04 24.88
CA PRO A 76 6.65 -6.31 25.47
C PRO A 76 8.12 -6.63 25.20
N ASP A 77 8.70 -7.55 25.97
CA ASP A 77 10.09 -7.96 25.77
C ASP A 77 10.34 -8.52 24.37
N ASN A 78 9.32 -9.14 23.76
CA ASN A 78 9.37 -9.69 22.42
C ASN A 78 8.78 -8.73 21.38
N PHE A 79 8.96 -7.43 21.54
CA PHE A 79 8.35 -6.43 20.67
C PHE A 79 8.73 -6.61 19.20
N ASP A 80 10.01 -6.92 18.92
CA ASP A 80 10.46 -7.17 17.55
C ASP A 80 9.78 -8.38 16.94
N GLU A 81 9.55 -9.43 17.71
CA GLU A 81 8.79 -10.61 17.27
C GLU A 81 7.33 -10.27 17.02
N LEU A 82 6.72 -9.44 17.88
CA LEU A 82 5.36 -8.96 17.70
C LEU A 82 5.24 -8.20 16.37
N VAL A 83 6.14 -7.26 16.12
CA VAL A 83 6.15 -6.47 14.88
C VAL A 83 6.34 -7.37 13.67
N ALA A 84 7.24 -8.34 13.73
CA ALA A 84 7.44 -9.30 12.65
C ALA A 84 6.18 -10.13 12.36
N GLY A 85 5.51 -10.59 13.41
CA GLY A 85 4.26 -11.35 13.28
C GLY A 85 3.12 -10.51 12.70
N LEU A 86 3.01 -9.26 13.12
CA LEU A 86 2.03 -8.33 12.58
C LEU A 86 2.29 -8.06 11.09
N HIS A 87 3.54 -7.92 10.70
CA HIS A 87 3.90 -7.70 9.30
C HIS A 87 3.57 -8.92 8.44
N GLN A 88 3.80 -10.13 8.94
CA GLN A 88 3.41 -11.36 8.25
C GLN A 88 1.89 -11.45 8.09
N ALA A 89 1.13 -11.14 9.14
CA ALA A 89 -0.33 -11.13 9.08
C ALA A 89 -0.83 -10.08 8.10
N LYS A 90 -0.26 -8.89 8.12
CA LYS A 90 -0.56 -7.83 7.16
C LYS A 90 -0.32 -8.28 5.72
N THR A 91 0.79 -8.95 5.46
CA THR A 91 1.12 -9.44 4.13
C THR A 91 0.08 -10.45 3.64
N ARG A 92 -0.37 -11.35 4.51
CA ARG A 92 -1.44 -12.30 4.16
C ARG A 92 -2.74 -11.58 3.82
N HIS A 93 -3.13 -10.60 4.63
CA HIS A 93 -4.36 -9.83 4.39
C HIS A 93 -4.28 -9.02 3.10
N TYR A 94 -3.13 -8.40 2.85
CA TYR A 94 -2.92 -7.65 1.62
C TYR A 94 -3.01 -8.55 0.38
N SER A 95 -2.35 -9.71 0.42
CA SER A 95 -2.38 -10.65 -0.69
C SER A 95 -3.78 -11.16 -0.95
N ALA A 96 -4.55 -11.46 0.09
CA ALA A 96 -5.94 -11.90 -0.05
C ALA A 96 -6.83 -10.80 -0.64
N LEU A 97 -6.64 -9.56 -0.18
CA LEU A 97 -7.38 -8.41 -0.69
C LEU A 97 -7.09 -8.17 -2.17
N ALA A 98 -5.82 -8.21 -2.56
CA ALA A 98 -5.41 -8.02 -3.95
C ALA A 98 -5.95 -9.15 -4.84
N ALA A 99 -5.91 -10.39 -4.37
CA ALA A 99 -6.40 -11.55 -5.12
C ALA A 99 -7.92 -11.48 -5.37
N LYS A 100 -8.67 -10.87 -4.46
CA LYS A 100 -10.12 -10.68 -4.60
C LYS A 100 -10.51 -9.46 -5.44
N GLY A 101 -9.52 -8.70 -5.95
CA GLY A 101 -9.79 -7.47 -6.65
C GLY A 101 -10.33 -6.36 -5.76
N GLY A 102 -10.01 -6.41 -4.45
CA GLY A 102 -10.49 -5.44 -3.47
C GLY A 102 -9.79 -4.10 -3.49
N ILE A 103 -8.79 -3.91 -4.36
CA ILE A 103 -8.09 -2.64 -4.53
C ILE A 103 -8.52 -2.07 -5.88
N PRO A 104 -9.39 -1.06 -5.90
CA PRO A 104 -9.87 -0.52 -7.17
C PRO A 104 -8.76 0.27 -7.87
N MET A 105 -8.82 0.30 -9.19
CA MET A 105 -8.00 1.22 -9.97
C MET A 105 -8.43 2.65 -9.70
N ARG A 106 -7.47 3.57 -9.77
CA ARG A 106 -7.76 5.00 -9.65
C ARG A 106 -8.68 5.44 -10.79
N PRO A 107 -9.52 6.48 -10.56
CA PRO A 107 -10.41 6.99 -11.60
C PRO A 107 -9.66 7.31 -12.90
N GLY A 108 -10.23 6.94 -14.03
CA GLY A 108 -9.64 7.18 -15.34
C GLY A 108 -8.61 6.17 -15.80
N VAL A 109 -8.11 5.29 -14.92
CA VAL A 109 -7.07 4.32 -15.30
C VAL A 109 -7.61 3.32 -16.32
N ARG A 110 -8.79 2.77 -16.10
CA ARG A 110 -9.40 1.81 -17.03
C ARG A 110 -9.57 2.42 -18.42
N ARG A 111 -10.02 3.67 -18.48
CA ARG A 111 -10.19 4.39 -19.73
C ARG A 111 -8.85 4.58 -20.44
N LEU A 112 -7.82 5.00 -19.71
CA LEU A 112 -6.49 5.18 -20.28
C LEU A 112 -5.93 3.88 -20.84
N LEU A 113 -6.07 2.78 -20.08
CA LEU A 113 -5.61 1.47 -20.55
C LEU A 113 -6.37 0.99 -21.76
N ALA A 114 -7.68 1.21 -21.83
CA ALA A 114 -8.50 0.86 -22.99
C ALA A 114 -8.11 1.66 -24.22
N GLU A 115 -7.89 2.96 -24.06
CA GLU A 115 -7.46 3.84 -25.15
C GLU A 115 -6.07 3.45 -25.66
N ALA A 116 -5.17 3.13 -24.75
CA ALA A 116 -3.82 2.68 -25.11
C ALA A 116 -3.86 1.37 -25.90
N ARG A 117 -4.69 0.41 -25.48
CA ARG A 117 -4.87 -0.85 -26.20
C ARG A 117 -5.48 -0.64 -27.57
N ALA A 118 -6.50 0.22 -27.70
CA ALA A 118 -7.12 0.56 -28.95
C ALA A 118 -6.16 1.21 -29.93
N ALA A 119 -5.17 1.97 -29.42
CA ALA A 119 -4.11 2.58 -30.22
C ALA A 119 -2.97 1.61 -30.54
N GLY A 120 -3.04 0.34 -30.13
CA GLY A 120 -2.02 -0.67 -30.38
C GLY A 120 -0.81 -0.59 -29.45
N LEU A 121 -0.92 0.10 -28.32
CA LEU A 121 0.15 0.19 -27.31
C LEU A 121 0.15 -1.03 -26.42
N ARG A 122 1.29 -1.33 -25.87
CA ARG A 122 1.48 -2.45 -24.95
C ARG A 122 1.46 -2.01 -23.49
#